data_d0ffe037073e9581e7b9348f3cb236ec
#
_entry.id   d0ffe037073e9581e7b9348f3cb236ec
#
_cell.length_a   1.000
_cell.length_b   1.000
_cell.length_c   1.000
_cell.angle_alpha   90.00
_cell.angle_beta   90.00
_cell.angle_gamma   90.00
#
_symmetry.space_group_name_H-M   'P 1'
#
loop_
_entity.id
_entity.type
_entity.pdbx_description
1 polymer ?
#
loop_
_entity_poly.entity_id
_entity_poly.type
_entity_poly.pdbx_seq_one_letter_code
_entity_poly.pdbx_strand_id
1 'polypeptide(L)'
;MIKHLTEFIHGLVNNKKVLILGYGREGRSTLPVVIEAGGAAVIAVADAKPVKDGLPEGVTAITGEEYLGCLNDFDVVFKSPGIVLDREINDYTCNIVSQMEVFFECFRDRIIGITGTKGKSTTTTLLYHVLKSSGKDVLLAGNIGIPVFEIADGMNDTTTAVLELSCHQLE
;
A
#
# COMPACT_ATOMS: atom_id res chain seq x y z
N MET A 1 -3.60 16.65 3.89
CA MET A 1 -4.39 15.43 3.89
C MET A 1 -3.57 14.16 3.87
N ILE A 2 -2.42 14.15 3.26
CA ILE A 2 -1.32 13.25 3.63
C ILE A 2 -1.19 13.15 5.16
N LYS A 3 -1.46 14.24 5.86
CA LYS A 3 -1.43 14.31 7.32
C LYS A 3 -2.30 13.23 8.01
N HIS A 4 -3.49 12.95 7.53
CA HIS A 4 -4.34 11.88 8.10
C HIS A 4 -3.75 10.49 7.85
N LEU A 5 -3.24 10.23 6.64
CA LEU A 5 -2.56 8.98 6.30
C LEU A 5 -1.24 8.83 7.07
N THR A 6 -0.41 9.87 7.12
CA THR A 6 0.87 9.83 7.84
C THR A 6 0.68 9.74 9.36
N GLU A 7 -0.34 10.38 9.93
CA GLU A 7 -0.70 10.22 11.35
C GLU A 7 -1.17 8.78 11.66
N PHE A 8 -1.99 8.18 10.78
CA PHE A 8 -2.40 6.79 10.93
C PHE A 8 -1.21 5.85 10.84
N ILE A 9 -0.36 6.01 9.82
CA ILE A 9 0.85 5.19 9.65
C ILE A 9 1.81 5.42 10.83
N HIS A 10 2.00 6.66 11.30
CA HIS A 10 2.81 6.93 12.48
C HIS A 10 2.34 6.12 13.69
N GLY A 11 1.03 6.10 13.97
CA GLY A 11 0.46 5.28 15.05
C GLY A 11 0.72 3.79 14.88
N LEU A 12 0.76 3.31 13.64
CA LEU A 12 1.03 1.91 13.31
C LEU A 12 2.50 1.51 13.49
N VAL A 13 3.45 2.41 13.16
CA VAL A 13 4.90 2.09 13.04
C VAL A 13 5.76 2.66 14.16
N ASN A 14 5.23 3.52 15.03
CA ASN A 14 6.01 4.23 16.04
C ASN A 14 6.74 3.28 17.00
N ASN A 15 8.06 3.45 17.14
CA ASN A 15 8.99 2.60 17.90
C ASN A 15 9.00 1.12 17.46
N LYS A 16 8.61 0.83 16.21
CA LYS A 16 8.55 -0.54 15.67
C LYS A 16 9.55 -0.75 14.56
N LYS A 17 9.91 -2.02 14.34
CA LYS A 17 10.66 -2.47 13.17
C LYS A 17 9.66 -2.70 12.04
N VAL A 18 9.87 -2.04 10.92
CA VAL A 18 8.96 -2.03 9.77
C VAL A 18 9.61 -2.67 8.57
N LEU A 19 8.90 -3.59 7.91
CA LEU A 19 9.30 -4.22 6.68
C LEU A 19 8.37 -3.83 5.53
N ILE A 20 8.93 -3.43 4.41
CA ILE A 20 8.22 -3.31 3.13
C ILE A 20 8.48 -4.60 2.35
N LEU A 21 7.49 -5.49 2.27
CA LEU A 21 7.57 -6.79 1.63
C LEU A 21 7.10 -6.74 0.19
N GLY A 22 8.04 -6.90 -0.74
CA GLY A 22 7.86 -6.68 -2.17
C GLY A 22 8.14 -5.23 -2.57
N TYR A 23 9.27 -4.99 -3.23
CA TYR A 23 9.71 -3.64 -3.64
C TYR A 23 9.39 -3.36 -5.11
N GLY A 24 8.21 -3.79 -5.54
CA GLY A 24 7.59 -3.44 -6.81
C GLY A 24 6.96 -2.04 -6.75
N ARG A 25 5.93 -1.80 -7.59
CA ARG A 25 5.27 -0.50 -7.68
C ARG A 25 4.66 -0.04 -6.34
N GLU A 26 3.92 -0.92 -5.66
CA GLU A 26 3.32 -0.58 -4.36
C GLU A 26 4.37 -0.39 -3.26
N GLY A 27 5.36 -1.27 -3.14
CA GLY A 27 6.42 -1.11 -2.14
C GLY A 27 7.21 0.19 -2.31
N ARG A 28 7.46 0.59 -3.56
CA ARG A 28 8.13 1.86 -3.88
C ARG A 28 7.30 3.09 -3.51
N SER A 29 5.98 3.02 -3.60
CA SER A 29 5.09 4.09 -3.14
C SER A 29 4.82 4.06 -1.65
N THR A 30 4.96 2.90 -0.99
CA THR A 30 4.79 2.74 0.46
C THR A 30 5.98 3.32 1.23
N LEU A 31 7.20 3.02 0.80
CA LEU A 31 8.42 3.40 1.54
C LEU A 31 8.52 4.91 1.82
N PRO A 32 8.32 5.82 0.86
CA PRO A 32 8.37 7.26 1.13
C PRO A 32 7.34 7.70 2.18
N VAL A 33 6.13 7.17 2.14
CA VAL A 33 5.05 7.53 3.08
C VAL A 33 5.36 7.04 4.49
N VAL A 34 5.94 5.84 4.63
CA VAL A 34 6.41 5.32 5.93
C VAL A 34 7.54 6.16 6.49
N ILE A 35 8.48 6.59 5.66
CA ILE A 35 9.57 7.49 6.07
C ILE A 35 9.02 8.84 6.50
N GLU A 36 8.10 9.43 5.73
CA GLU A 36 7.46 10.72 6.03
C GLU A 36 6.63 10.66 7.32
N ALA A 37 5.93 9.56 7.56
CA ALA A 37 5.20 9.33 8.82
C ALA A 37 6.12 9.35 10.04
N GLY A 38 7.35 8.87 9.88
CA GLY A 38 8.37 8.88 10.94
C GLY A 38 8.07 7.93 12.10
N GLY A 39 8.97 7.89 13.06
CA GLY A 39 8.79 7.14 14.31
C GLY A 39 9.19 5.65 14.24
N ALA A 40 9.37 5.05 13.09
CA ALA A 40 9.86 3.68 12.97
C ALA A 40 11.28 3.54 13.54
N ALA A 41 11.53 2.50 14.34
CA ALA A 41 12.85 2.21 14.91
C ALA A 41 13.83 1.69 13.85
N VAL A 42 13.32 0.88 12.92
CA VAL A 42 14.05 0.31 11.78
C VAL A 42 13.11 0.25 10.59
N ILE A 43 13.61 0.55 9.40
CA ILE A 43 12.90 0.31 8.14
C ILE A 43 13.75 -0.58 7.25
N ALA A 44 13.17 -1.65 6.75
CA ALA A 44 13.80 -2.54 5.77
C ALA A 44 12.86 -2.81 4.60
N VAL A 45 13.45 -3.23 3.49
CA VAL A 45 12.76 -3.70 2.29
C VAL A 45 13.14 -5.15 2.05
N ALA A 46 12.18 -6.03 1.80
CA ALA A 46 12.44 -7.41 1.42
C ALA A 46 11.85 -7.72 0.04
N ASP A 47 12.64 -8.33 -0.83
CA ASP A 47 12.21 -8.75 -2.17
C ASP A 47 13.03 -9.97 -2.65
N ALA A 48 12.41 -10.85 -3.43
CA ALA A 48 13.12 -11.97 -4.06
C ALA A 48 14.23 -11.48 -5.04
N LYS A 49 14.04 -10.30 -5.65
CA LYS A 49 14.99 -9.71 -6.59
C LYS A 49 15.85 -8.66 -5.90
N PRO A 50 17.11 -8.49 -6.33
CA PRO A 50 17.94 -7.39 -5.85
C PRO A 50 17.29 -6.02 -6.10
N VAL A 51 17.34 -5.15 -5.10
CA VAL A 51 16.94 -3.74 -5.26
C VAL A 51 18.03 -3.02 -6.04
N LYS A 52 17.71 -2.68 -7.30
CA LYS A 52 18.70 -2.08 -8.23
C LYS A 52 18.89 -0.59 -8.03
N ASP A 53 17.82 0.09 -7.64
CA ASP A 53 17.86 1.53 -7.32
C ASP A 53 18.24 1.68 -5.86
N GLY A 54 19.12 2.62 -5.54
CA GLY A 54 19.56 2.83 -4.16
C GLY A 54 18.37 3.08 -3.22
N LEU A 55 18.46 2.56 -2.01
CA LEU A 55 17.50 2.86 -0.95
C LEU A 55 17.90 4.17 -0.23
N PRO A 56 16.93 4.88 0.36
CA PRO A 56 17.23 6.02 1.23
C PRO A 56 18.18 5.64 2.37
N GLU A 57 18.91 6.62 2.89
CA GLU A 57 19.79 6.43 4.04
C GLU A 57 19.03 5.84 5.23
N GLY A 58 19.61 4.85 5.89
CA GLY A 58 19.01 4.17 7.04
C GLY A 58 18.02 3.05 6.68
N VAL A 59 17.70 2.83 5.40
CA VAL A 59 16.87 1.72 4.95
C VAL A 59 17.75 0.56 4.47
N THR A 60 17.51 -0.65 4.97
CA THR A 60 18.25 -1.85 4.59
C THR A 60 17.46 -2.71 3.60
N ALA A 61 18.17 -3.50 2.76
CA ALA A 61 17.57 -4.45 1.83
C ALA A 61 17.85 -5.89 2.27
N ILE A 62 16.83 -6.73 2.24
CA ILE A 62 16.89 -8.18 2.43
C ILE A 62 16.43 -8.81 1.11
N THR A 63 17.33 -9.45 0.39
CA THR A 63 17.02 -9.96 -0.96
C THR A 63 17.49 -11.38 -1.16
N GLY A 64 16.89 -12.09 -2.11
CA GLY A 64 17.24 -13.45 -2.46
C GLY A 64 16.13 -14.45 -2.11
N GLU A 65 16.42 -15.74 -2.22
CA GLU A 65 15.41 -16.80 -2.10
C GLU A 65 14.75 -16.88 -0.72
N GLU A 66 15.47 -16.53 0.35
CA GLU A 66 14.98 -16.61 1.73
C GLU A 66 14.40 -15.29 2.27
N TYR A 67 14.02 -14.34 1.40
CA TYR A 67 13.52 -13.03 1.82
C TYR A 67 12.25 -13.08 2.68
N LEU A 68 11.48 -14.16 2.63
CA LEU A 68 10.31 -14.38 3.49
C LEU A 68 10.67 -14.81 4.92
N GLY A 69 11.87 -15.38 5.11
CA GLY A 69 12.30 -15.90 6.42
C GLY A 69 12.44 -14.83 7.50
N CYS A 70 12.60 -13.55 7.12
CA CYS A 70 12.82 -12.45 8.05
C CYS A 70 11.55 -11.82 8.64
N LEU A 71 10.33 -12.23 8.21
CA LEU A 71 9.10 -11.53 8.58
C LEU A 71 8.91 -11.41 10.11
N ASN A 72 9.20 -12.47 10.86
CA ASN A 72 9.06 -12.46 12.32
C ASN A 72 10.14 -11.65 13.08
N ASP A 73 11.12 -11.09 12.37
CA ASP A 73 12.10 -10.15 12.95
C ASP A 73 11.57 -8.72 13.00
N PHE A 74 10.39 -8.48 12.41
CA PHE A 74 9.71 -7.20 12.31
C PHE A 74 8.39 -7.19 13.08
N ASP A 75 7.94 -5.98 13.46
CA ASP A 75 6.68 -5.79 14.17
C ASP A 75 5.53 -5.50 13.20
N VAL A 76 5.82 -4.77 12.11
CA VAL A 76 4.85 -4.39 11.06
C VAL A 76 5.41 -4.70 9.68
N VAL A 77 4.63 -5.36 8.87
CA VAL A 77 4.98 -5.73 7.49
C VAL A 77 3.95 -5.16 6.52
N PHE A 78 4.37 -4.22 5.68
CA PHE A 78 3.57 -3.76 4.54
C PHE A 78 3.76 -4.72 3.38
N LYS A 79 2.79 -5.60 3.16
CA LYS A 79 2.84 -6.65 2.14
C LYS A 79 2.25 -6.18 0.81
N SER A 80 3.03 -6.30 -0.26
CA SER A 80 2.52 -6.13 -1.63
C SER A 80 1.61 -7.30 -2.04
N PRO A 81 0.50 -7.08 -2.77
CA PRO A 81 -0.49 -8.12 -3.07
C PRO A 81 0.04 -9.28 -3.92
N GLY A 82 1.08 -9.05 -4.71
CA GLY A 82 1.72 -10.10 -5.52
C GLY A 82 2.62 -11.07 -4.75
N ILE A 83 2.86 -10.84 -3.46
CA ILE A 83 3.66 -11.74 -2.63
C ILE A 83 2.78 -12.83 -2.04
N VAL A 84 3.12 -14.08 -2.32
CA VAL A 84 2.51 -15.25 -1.70
C VAL A 84 3.36 -15.62 -0.49
N LEU A 85 2.74 -15.69 0.68
CA LEU A 85 3.39 -16.09 1.92
C LEU A 85 3.60 -17.61 1.93
N ASP A 86 4.61 -18.08 2.66
CA ASP A 86 4.98 -19.50 2.76
C ASP A 86 4.14 -20.25 3.83
N ARG A 87 3.35 -19.54 4.62
CA ARG A 87 2.42 -20.08 5.63
C ARG A 87 1.21 -19.16 5.78
N GLU A 88 0.24 -19.58 6.60
CA GLU A 88 -0.95 -18.80 6.89
C GLU A 88 -0.60 -17.49 7.62
N ILE A 89 -1.35 -16.43 7.37
CA ILE A 89 -1.08 -15.09 7.93
C ILE A 89 -1.04 -15.09 9.47
N ASN A 90 -1.86 -15.93 10.10
CA ASN A 90 -1.96 -16.05 11.56
C ASN A 90 -0.75 -16.80 12.20
N ASP A 91 0.10 -17.41 11.39
CA ASP A 91 1.32 -18.09 11.86
C ASP A 91 2.50 -17.14 12.01
N TYR A 92 2.35 -15.89 11.58
CA TYR A 92 3.35 -14.86 11.78
C TYR A 92 3.08 -14.08 13.07
N THR A 93 4.15 -13.63 13.72
CA THR A 93 4.07 -12.81 14.95
C THR A 93 3.97 -11.31 14.66
N CYS A 94 4.29 -10.91 13.43
CA CYS A 94 4.21 -9.53 12.96
C CYS A 94 2.79 -9.13 12.55
N ASN A 95 2.48 -7.84 12.61
CA ASN A 95 1.27 -7.30 12.03
C ASN A 95 1.46 -7.09 10.53
N ILE A 96 0.80 -7.91 9.71
CA ILE A 96 0.87 -7.82 8.24
C ILE A 96 -0.31 -6.97 7.75
N VAL A 97 0.01 -5.89 7.05
CA VAL A 97 -0.97 -4.96 6.47
C VAL A 97 -0.68 -4.72 4.99
N SER A 98 -1.70 -4.40 4.21
CA SER A 98 -1.54 -3.95 2.83
C SER A 98 -1.67 -2.42 2.73
N GLN A 99 -1.10 -1.85 1.67
CA GLN A 99 -1.30 -0.44 1.34
C GLN A 99 -2.80 -0.11 1.15
N MET A 100 -3.54 -1.04 0.55
CA MET A 100 -4.97 -0.90 0.32
C MET A 100 -5.76 -0.86 1.63
N GLU A 101 -5.47 -1.76 2.57
CA GLU A 101 -6.11 -1.80 3.88
C GLU A 101 -5.91 -0.48 4.64
N VAL A 102 -4.68 0.00 4.71
CA VAL A 102 -4.37 1.30 5.35
C VAL A 102 -5.11 2.45 4.68
N PHE A 103 -5.19 2.47 3.35
CA PHE A 103 -5.93 3.49 2.60
C PHE A 103 -7.44 3.42 2.89
N PHE A 104 -8.02 2.21 2.98
CA PHE A 104 -9.41 2.02 3.34
C PHE A 104 -9.70 2.50 4.77
N GLU A 105 -8.84 2.23 5.74
CA GLU A 105 -9.02 2.73 7.11
C GLU A 105 -9.04 4.26 7.17
N CYS A 106 -8.24 4.93 6.34
CA CYS A 106 -8.19 6.39 6.31
C CYS A 106 -9.34 7.05 5.54
N PHE A 107 -9.87 6.40 4.48
CA PHE A 107 -10.73 7.05 3.50
C PHE A 107 -11.99 6.28 3.12
N ARG A 108 -12.45 5.30 3.93
CA ARG A 108 -13.53 4.35 3.57
C ARG A 108 -14.80 5.02 3.04
N ASP A 109 -15.21 6.15 3.60
CA ASP A 109 -16.45 6.85 3.21
C ASP A 109 -16.33 7.60 1.88
N ARG A 110 -15.14 7.60 1.27
CA ARG A 110 -14.80 8.31 0.03
C ARG A 110 -14.29 7.41 -1.06
N ILE A 111 -14.50 6.10 -0.92
CA ILE A 111 -14.03 5.10 -1.87
C ILE A 111 -15.21 4.48 -2.61
N ILE A 112 -15.08 4.41 -3.93
CA ILE A 112 -15.89 3.55 -4.78
C ILE A 112 -14.99 2.46 -5.31
N GLY A 113 -15.13 1.24 -4.74
CA GLY A 113 -14.36 0.06 -5.15
C GLY A 113 -15.07 -0.73 -6.25
N ILE A 114 -14.35 -1.08 -7.31
CA ILE A 114 -14.85 -1.90 -8.42
C ILE A 114 -14.03 -3.18 -8.49
N THR A 115 -14.70 -4.31 -8.30
CA THR A 115 -14.10 -5.63 -8.45
C THR A 115 -14.92 -6.50 -9.39
N GLY A 116 -14.45 -7.69 -9.70
CA GLY A 116 -15.12 -8.67 -10.57
C GLY A 116 -14.14 -9.48 -11.40
N THR A 117 -14.61 -10.52 -12.07
CA THR A 117 -13.76 -11.38 -12.90
C THR A 117 -13.37 -10.73 -14.23
N LYS A 118 -14.26 -9.93 -14.84
CA LYS A 118 -14.03 -9.21 -16.10
C LYS A 118 -14.61 -7.80 -16.02
N GLY A 119 -14.11 -6.90 -16.86
CA GLY A 119 -14.65 -5.55 -17.01
C GLY A 119 -14.25 -4.55 -15.91
N LYS A 120 -13.49 -4.94 -14.91
CA LYS A 120 -13.04 -4.05 -13.84
C LYS A 120 -12.46 -2.74 -14.36
N SER A 121 -11.38 -2.81 -15.13
CA SER A 121 -10.65 -1.64 -15.63
C SER A 121 -11.53 -0.73 -16.48
N THR A 122 -12.36 -1.34 -17.36
CA THR A 122 -13.30 -0.59 -18.20
C THR A 122 -14.33 0.15 -17.36
N THR A 123 -14.94 -0.53 -16.38
CA THR A 123 -15.97 0.05 -15.50
C THR A 123 -15.35 1.15 -14.60
N THR A 124 -14.19 0.89 -14.04
CA THR A 124 -13.47 1.84 -13.17
C THR A 124 -13.12 3.11 -13.95
N THR A 125 -12.54 2.95 -15.14
CA THR A 125 -12.15 4.08 -15.99
C THR A 125 -13.38 4.86 -16.46
N LEU A 126 -14.45 4.16 -16.89
CA LEU A 126 -15.68 4.80 -17.31
C LEU A 126 -16.31 5.61 -16.18
N LEU A 127 -16.43 5.02 -14.99
CA LEU A 127 -17.00 5.71 -13.83
C LEU A 127 -16.19 6.95 -13.47
N TYR A 128 -14.85 6.83 -13.44
CA TYR A 128 -13.97 7.96 -13.20
C TYR A 128 -14.24 9.10 -14.19
N HIS A 129 -14.32 8.82 -15.50
CA HIS A 129 -14.57 9.83 -16.51
C HIS A 129 -15.97 10.46 -16.40
N VAL A 130 -17.01 9.66 -16.11
CA VAL A 130 -18.38 10.17 -15.91
C VAL A 130 -18.42 11.14 -14.73
N LEU A 131 -17.86 10.74 -13.58
CA LEU A 131 -17.83 11.59 -12.39
C LEU A 131 -17.01 12.86 -12.63
N LYS A 132 -15.85 12.74 -13.24
CA LYS A 132 -15.00 13.90 -13.56
C LYS A 132 -15.67 14.87 -14.52
N SER A 133 -16.34 14.37 -15.55
CA SER A 133 -17.09 15.19 -16.53
C SER A 133 -18.31 15.88 -15.90
N SER A 134 -18.85 15.32 -14.83
CA SER A 134 -19.94 15.94 -14.05
C SER A 134 -19.45 16.98 -13.02
N GLY A 135 -18.15 17.31 -13.03
CA GLY A 135 -17.55 18.31 -12.13
C GLY A 135 -17.24 17.79 -10.72
N LYS A 136 -17.27 16.46 -10.51
CA LYS A 136 -16.86 15.88 -9.22
C LYS A 136 -15.35 15.86 -9.09
N ASP A 137 -14.88 16.06 -7.86
CA ASP A 137 -13.48 15.87 -7.50
C ASP A 137 -13.22 14.37 -7.30
N VAL A 138 -12.51 13.76 -8.26
CA VAL A 138 -12.29 12.31 -8.30
C VAL A 138 -10.86 11.96 -8.64
N LEU A 139 -10.36 10.89 -8.02
CA LEU A 139 -9.07 10.28 -8.27
C LEU A 139 -9.26 8.81 -8.67
N LEU A 140 -8.31 8.29 -9.42
CA LEU A 140 -8.32 6.93 -9.95
C LEU A 140 -7.06 6.19 -9.49
N ALA A 141 -7.21 5.01 -8.90
CA ALA A 141 -6.09 4.19 -8.45
C ALA A 141 -6.44 2.69 -8.29
N GLY A 142 -5.55 1.94 -7.71
CA GLY A 142 -5.67 0.51 -7.43
C GLY A 142 -5.02 -0.37 -8.50
N ASN A 143 -5.57 -1.54 -8.73
CA ASN A 143 -5.02 -2.54 -9.67
C ASN A 143 -4.92 -2.06 -11.14
N ILE A 144 -5.46 -0.89 -11.45
CA ILE A 144 -5.31 -0.19 -12.73
C ILE A 144 -3.88 0.35 -12.97
N GLY A 145 -3.00 0.14 -12.01
CA GLY A 145 -1.59 0.45 -12.12
C GLY A 145 -1.12 1.72 -11.42
N ILE A 146 -1.99 2.37 -10.66
CA ILE A 146 -1.65 3.53 -9.82
C ILE A 146 -1.82 3.11 -8.36
N PRO A 147 -0.75 2.98 -7.57
CA PRO A 147 -0.83 2.70 -6.14
C PRO A 147 -1.68 3.72 -5.39
N VAL A 148 -2.43 3.27 -4.38
CA VAL A 148 -3.35 4.18 -3.67
C VAL A 148 -2.62 5.25 -2.85
N PHE A 149 -1.39 5.00 -2.41
CA PHE A 149 -0.60 6.01 -1.71
C PHE A 149 -0.13 7.14 -2.63
N GLU A 150 0.00 6.90 -3.94
CA GLU A 150 0.34 7.94 -4.91
C GLU A 150 -0.78 8.99 -5.07
N ILE A 151 -2.04 8.61 -4.79
CA ILE A 151 -3.16 9.55 -4.87
C ILE A 151 -3.55 10.16 -3.52
N ALA A 152 -2.93 9.71 -2.42
CA ALA A 152 -3.31 10.13 -1.07
C ALA A 152 -3.21 11.64 -0.84
N ASP A 153 -2.22 12.31 -1.47
CA ASP A 153 -2.06 13.77 -1.42
C ASP A 153 -3.23 14.54 -2.03
N GLY A 154 -3.86 13.97 -3.05
CA GLY A 154 -5.03 14.55 -3.71
C GLY A 154 -6.34 14.32 -2.96
N MET A 155 -6.37 13.45 -1.95
CA MET A 155 -7.58 13.19 -1.18
C MET A 155 -7.93 14.36 -0.28
N ASN A 156 -9.15 14.84 -0.33
CA ASN A 156 -9.70 15.90 0.52
C ASN A 156 -11.17 15.61 0.89
N ASP A 157 -11.82 16.47 1.67
CA ASP A 157 -13.17 16.21 2.20
C ASP A 157 -14.25 16.05 1.13
N THR A 158 -13.97 16.44 -0.11
CA THR A 158 -14.86 16.35 -1.27
C THR A 158 -14.40 15.32 -2.29
N THR A 159 -13.17 14.84 -2.21
CA THR A 159 -12.57 13.93 -3.20
C THR A 159 -13.13 12.52 -3.04
N THR A 160 -13.48 11.88 -4.14
CA THR A 160 -13.85 10.47 -4.22
C THR A 160 -12.73 9.68 -4.91
N ALA A 161 -12.24 8.61 -4.30
CA ALA A 161 -11.33 7.67 -4.94
C ALA A 161 -12.13 6.56 -5.64
N VAL A 162 -11.95 6.42 -6.95
CA VAL A 162 -12.48 5.29 -7.74
C VAL A 162 -11.38 4.27 -7.88
N LEU A 163 -11.54 3.10 -7.24
CA LEU A 163 -10.49 2.09 -7.13
C LEU A 163 -10.84 0.81 -7.88
N GLU A 164 -9.91 0.35 -8.72
CA GLU A 164 -9.96 -1.03 -9.20
C GLU A 164 -9.38 -1.95 -8.15
N LEU A 165 -10.14 -2.97 -7.72
CA LEU A 165 -9.74 -3.93 -6.70
C LEU A 165 -9.55 -5.31 -7.32
N SER A 166 -8.40 -5.93 -7.08
CA SER A 166 -8.17 -7.34 -7.38
C SER A 166 -8.62 -8.22 -6.21
N CYS A 167 -8.84 -9.53 -6.46
CA CYS A 167 -9.11 -10.47 -5.38
C CYS A 167 -7.99 -10.49 -4.32
N HIS A 168 -6.73 -10.45 -4.72
CA HIS A 168 -5.58 -10.42 -3.80
C HIS A 168 -5.43 -9.14 -2.97
N GLN A 169 -6.19 -8.09 -3.28
CA GLN A 169 -6.24 -6.86 -2.48
C GLN A 169 -7.43 -6.85 -1.50
N LEU A 170 -8.30 -7.86 -1.60
CA LEU A 170 -9.49 -8.03 -0.74
C LEU A 170 -9.32 -9.19 0.26
N GLU A 171 -8.24 -9.97 0.14
CA GLU A 171 -7.81 -11.01 1.07
C GLU A 171 -6.94 -10.41 2.19
#